data_1a9c381219eca00c5a511b20bbc36a1a
#
_entry.id   1a9c381219eca00c5a511b20bbc36a1a
#
_cell.length_a   1.000
_cell.length_b   1.000
_cell.length_c   1.000
_cell.angle_alpha   90.00
_cell.angle_beta   90.00
_cell.angle_gamma   90.00
#
_symmetry.space_group_name_H-M   'P 1'
#
loop_
_entity.id
_entity.type
_entity.pdbx_description
1 polymer ?
#
loop_
_entity_poly.entity_id
_entity_poly.type
_entity_poly.pdbx_seq_one_letter_code
_entity_poly.pdbx_strand_id
1 'polypeptide(L)'
;MEVSQIEFLESVWPGHVTVIMQANNSLSQSLKATDNTIALRVSNHLPIINLLNSFNGLMVSTSANISNFPTSDSLDEVKKIFDDPDVAVYAHDNGGALKPSSIIDLKTMEYIRE
;
A
#
# COMPACT_ATOMS: atom_id res chain seq x y z
N MET A 1 16.18 14.75 -0.87
CA MET A 1 15.41 14.43 0.35
C MET A 1 16.18 14.91 1.56
N GLU A 2 15.51 15.61 2.44
CA GLU A 2 16.12 16.15 3.66
C GLU A 2 16.37 15.06 4.70
N VAL A 3 17.36 15.28 5.59
CA VAL A 3 17.70 14.32 6.65
C VAL A 3 16.50 14.04 7.56
N SER A 4 15.74 15.07 7.92
CA SER A 4 14.54 14.92 8.74
C SER A 4 13.48 14.04 8.09
N GLN A 5 13.36 14.06 6.78
CA GLN A 5 12.45 13.20 6.03
C GLN A 5 12.91 11.74 6.06
N ILE A 6 14.20 11.50 5.92
CA ILE A 6 14.78 10.16 6.01
C ILE A 6 14.56 9.58 7.40
N GLU A 7 14.83 10.35 8.45
CA GLU A 7 14.60 9.94 9.84
C GLU A 7 13.13 9.61 10.09
N PHE A 8 12.22 10.41 9.54
CA PHE A 8 10.79 10.13 9.63
C PHE A 8 10.43 8.79 8.97
N LEU A 9 10.91 8.56 7.74
CA LEU A 9 10.65 7.30 7.03
C LEU A 9 11.17 6.09 7.81
N GLU A 10 12.36 6.19 8.37
CA GLU A 10 12.95 5.13 9.19
C GLU A 10 12.14 4.86 10.46
N SER A 11 11.42 5.86 10.97
CA SER A 11 10.57 5.72 12.15
C SER A 11 9.23 5.02 11.88
N VAL A 12 8.73 5.08 10.65
CA VAL A 12 7.41 4.54 10.27
C VAL A 12 7.47 3.30 9.39
N TRP A 13 8.61 3.02 8.77
CA TRP A 13 8.82 1.86 7.91
C TRP A 13 9.86 0.90 8.48
N PRO A 14 9.66 -0.42 8.37
CA PRO A 14 8.44 -1.06 7.86
C PRO A 14 7.26 -0.88 8.82
N GLY A 15 6.06 -0.80 8.27
CA GLY A 15 4.87 -0.60 9.09
C GLY A 15 3.62 -0.28 8.29
N HIS A 16 2.55 0.05 9.02
CA HIS A 16 1.22 0.29 8.45
C HIS A 16 1.02 1.78 8.12
N VAL A 17 2.00 2.38 7.48
CA VAL A 17 2.00 3.80 7.09
C VAL A 17 2.36 3.93 5.62
N THR A 18 1.48 4.57 4.88
CA THR A 18 1.71 4.95 3.49
C THR A 18 2.19 6.40 3.46
N VAL A 19 3.23 6.67 2.70
CA VAL A 19 3.80 8.02 2.57
C VAL A 19 3.72 8.46 1.12
N ILE A 20 3.16 9.65 0.92
CA ILE A 20 3.13 10.31 -0.39
C ILE A 20 4.40 11.12 -0.55
N MET A 21 5.12 10.89 -1.63
CA MET A 21 6.38 11.60 -1.91
C MET A 21 6.49 11.93 -3.39
N GLN A 22 7.39 12.85 -3.70
CA GLN A 22 7.65 13.23 -5.08
C GLN A 22 8.25 12.07 -5.86
N ALA A 23 7.64 11.75 -7.00
CA ALA A 23 8.16 10.73 -7.90
C ALA A 23 9.27 11.30 -8.78
N ASN A 24 10.22 10.47 -9.18
CA ASN A 24 11.23 10.86 -10.15
C ASN A 24 10.78 10.50 -11.59
N ASN A 25 11.56 10.95 -12.57
CA ASN A 25 11.22 10.78 -13.98
C ASN A 25 11.36 9.33 -14.49
N SER A 26 12.01 8.46 -13.72
CA SER A 26 12.19 7.06 -14.13
C SER A 26 10.94 6.20 -13.90
N LEU A 27 9.97 6.69 -13.11
CA LEU A 27 8.72 5.99 -12.89
C LEU A 27 7.74 6.17 -14.04
N SER A 28 7.00 5.10 -14.36
CA SER A 28 5.93 5.14 -15.35
C SER A 28 4.83 6.12 -14.94
N GLN A 29 4.27 6.85 -15.89
CA GLN A 29 3.17 7.77 -15.64
C GLN A 29 1.94 7.09 -15.05
N SER A 30 1.72 5.82 -15.37
CA SER A 30 0.59 5.05 -14.84
C SER A 30 0.69 4.80 -13.33
N LEU A 31 1.89 4.93 -12.74
CA LEU A 31 2.12 4.74 -11.32
C LEU A 31 2.10 6.04 -10.51
N LYS A 32 2.01 7.18 -11.20
CA LYS A 32 2.06 8.51 -10.57
C LYS A 32 0.67 9.14 -10.51
N ALA A 33 0.43 9.93 -9.46
CA ALA A 33 -0.72 10.83 -9.42
C ALA A 33 -0.52 12.00 -10.39
N THR A 34 -1.58 12.78 -10.64
CA THR A 34 -1.55 13.93 -11.55
C THR A 34 -0.55 15.01 -11.12
N ASP A 35 -0.25 15.11 -9.83
CA ASP A 35 0.73 16.05 -9.26
C ASP A 35 2.16 15.50 -9.25
N ASN A 36 2.40 14.40 -9.95
CA ASN A 36 3.70 13.72 -10.04
C ASN A 36 4.20 13.16 -8.71
N THR A 37 3.28 12.76 -7.84
CA THR A 37 3.60 12.08 -6.58
C THR A 37 3.29 10.59 -6.67
N ILE A 38 3.84 9.84 -5.73
CA ILE A 38 3.56 8.41 -5.57
C ILE A 38 3.36 8.09 -4.11
N ALA A 39 2.41 7.20 -3.83
CA ALA A 39 2.16 6.69 -2.49
C ALA A 39 2.87 5.36 -2.30
N LEU A 40 3.75 5.28 -1.31
CA LEU A 40 4.58 4.11 -1.04
C LEU A 40 4.39 3.62 0.38
N ARG A 41 4.52 2.32 0.57
CA ARG A 41 4.53 1.68 1.87
C ARG A 41 5.55 0.55 1.89
N VAL A 42 6.23 0.39 3.03
CA VAL A 42 7.09 -0.77 3.30
C VAL A 42 6.41 -1.59 4.39
N SER A 43 5.93 -2.77 4.03
CA SER A 43 5.15 -3.62 4.92
C SER A 43 6.04 -4.43 5.85
N ASN A 44 5.59 -4.62 7.10
CA ASN A 44 6.15 -5.58 8.04
C ASN A 44 5.32 -6.88 8.13
N HIS A 45 4.30 -7.02 7.31
CA HIS A 45 3.45 -8.21 7.27
C HIS A 45 4.16 -9.34 6.52
N LEU A 46 4.47 -10.43 7.21
CA LEU A 46 5.31 -11.50 6.65
C LEU A 46 4.80 -12.11 5.34
N PRO A 47 3.50 -12.40 5.17
CA PRO A 47 2.99 -12.89 3.88
C PRO A 47 3.27 -11.93 2.72
N ILE A 48 3.15 -10.62 2.94
CA ILE A 48 3.46 -9.61 1.92
C ILE A 48 4.95 -9.58 1.62
N ILE A 49 5.80 -9.65 2.65
CA ILE A 49 7.26 -9.68 2.50
C ILE A 49 7.68 -10.90 1.67
N ASN A 50 7.12 -12.06 1.96
CA ASN A 50 7.42 -13.29 1.22
C ASN A 50 7.00 -13.17 -0.26
N LEU A 51 5.83 -12.59 -0.51
CA LEU A 51 5.33 -12.39 -1.86
C LEU A 51 6.22 -11.43 -2.64
N LEU A 52 6.63 -10.31 -2.03
CA LEU A 52 7.52 -9.33 -2.65
C LEU A 52 8.90 -9.91 -2.95
N ASN A 53 9.44 -10.74 -2.06
CA ASN A 53 10.72 -11.40 -2.28
C ASN A 53 10.68 -12.36 -3.48
N SER A 54 9.54 -13.02 -3.71
CA SER A 54 9.33 -13.87 -4.87
C SER A 54 9.12 -13.07 -6.16
N PHE A 55 8.47 -11.93 -6.06
CA PHE A 55 8.16 -11.05 -7.19
C PHE A 55 9.38 -10.26 -7.67
N ASN A 56 10.28 -9.89 -6.77
CA ASN A 56 11.51 -9.15 -7.03
C ASN A 56 11.25 -7.77 -7.67
N GLY A 57 10.45 -6.96 -7.00
CA GLY A 57 10.14 -5.61 -7.48
C GLY A 57 9.10 -4.90 -6.63
N LEU A 58 8.58 -3.80 -7.18
CA LEU A 58 7.48 -3.06 -6.58
C LEU A 58 6.16 -3.70 -6.94
N MET A 59 5.19 -3.60 -6.04
CA MET A 59 3.87 -4.16 -6.22
C MET A 59 2.82 -3.07 -6.02
N VAL A 60 1.90 -2.96 -6.96
CA VAL A 60 0.74 -2.06 -6.83
C VAL A 60 -0.27 -2.73 -5.90
N SER A 61 -0.81 -1.98 -4.95
CA SER A 61 -1.83 -2.49 -4.06
C SER A 61 -3.03 -1.54 -3.96
N THR A 62 -4.18 -2.13 -3.75
CA THR A 62 -5.43 -1.42 -3.52
C THR A 62 -6.31 -2.23 -2.57
N SER A 63 -7.36 -1.62 -2.03
CA SER A 63 -8.29 -2.35 -1.18
C SER A 63 -9.11 -3.35 -2.01
N ALA A 64 -9.39 -4.51 -1.41
CA ALA A 64 -10.13 -5.58 -2.06
C ALA A 64 -11.64 -5.36 -1.88
N ASN A 65 -12.18 -4.41 -2.63
CA ASN A 65 -13.61 -4.06 -2.58
C ASN A 65 -14.06 -3.50 -3.92
N ILE A 66 -15.36 -3.56 -4.16
CA ILE A 66 -15.97 -2.81 -5.26
C ILE A 66 -15.93 -1.33 -4.88
N SER A 67 -15.61 -0.46 -5.81
CA SER A 67 -15.52 1.00 -5.57
C SER A 67 -16.78 1.50 -4.86
N ASN A 68 -16.59 2.29 -3.80
CA ASN A 68 -17.64 2.87 -2.95
C ASN A 68 -18.37 1.86 -2.05
N PHE A 69 -17.96 0.59 -2.04
CA PHE A 69 -18.48 -0.41 -1.11
C PHE A 69 -17.46 -0.65 0.01
N PRO A 70 -17.90 -1.10 1.20
CA PRO A 70 -16.99 -1.38 2.30
C PRO A 70 -16.05 -2.53 1.98
N THR A 71 -14.85 -2.50 2.59
CA THR A 71 -13.92 -3.62 2.54
C THR A 71 -14.39 -4.74 3.47
N SER A 72 -13.93 -5.97 3.22
CA SER A 72 -14.21 -7.12 4.06
C SER A 72 -12.91 -7.75 4.56
N ASP A 73 -12.93 -8.23 5.81
CA ASP A 73 -11.86 -9.03 6.38
C ASP A 73 -12.04 -10.53 6.07
N SER A 74 -13.19 -10.93 5.52
CA SER A 74 -13.51 -12.31 5.22
C SER A 74 -12.92 -12.72 3.87
N LEU A 75 -12.05 -13.73 3.90
CA LEU A 75 -11.51 -14.34 2.68
C LEU A 75 -12.62 -14.88 1.77
N ASP A 76 -13.66 -15.49 2.36
CA ASP A 76 -14.77 -16.03 1.59
C ASP A 76 -15.57 -14.96 0.87
N GLU A 77 -15.78 -13.79 1.50
CA GLU A 77 -16.45 -12.66 0.86
C GLU A 77 -15.61 -12.08 -0.27
N VAL A 78 -14.30 -11.94 -0.06
CA VAL A 78 -13.37 -11.44 -1.09
C VAL A 78 -13.37 -12.39 -2.28
N LYS A 79 -13.36 -13.69 -2.07
CA LYS A 79 -13.43 -14.69 -3.14
C LYS A 79 -14.72 -14.58 -3.95
N LYS A 80 -15.85 -14.27 -3.30
CA LYS A 80 -17.14 -14.09 -3.99
C LYS A 80 -17.16 -12.82 -4.83
N ILE A 81 -16.58 -11.73 -4.31
CA ILE A 81 -16.53 -10.45 -5.02
C ILE A 81 -15.65 -10.54 -6.25
N PHE A 82 -14.50 -11.20 -6.14
CA PHE A 82 -13.49 -11.31 -7.19
C PHE A 82 -13.42 -12.72 -7.76
N ASP A 83 -14.56 -13.31 -8.03
CA ASP A 83 -14.69 -14.64 -8.66
C ASP A 83 -14.45 -14.52 -10.19
N ASP A 84 -13.18 -14.43 -10.55
CA ASP A 84 -12.71 -14.19 -11.92
C ASP A 84 -11.50 -15.10 -12.15
N PRO A 85 -11.40 -15.79 -13.32
CA PRO A 85 -10.28 -16.68 -13.61
C PRO A 85 -8.91 -15.96 -13.66
N ASP A 86 -8.90 -14.64 -13.88
CA ASP A 86 -7.66 -13.86 -13.88
C ASP A 86 -7.24 -13.41 -12.48
N VAL A 87 -8.03 -13.70 -11.44
CA VAL A 87 -7.74 -13.35 -10.06
C VAL A 87 -7.27 -14.58 -9.29
N ALA A 88 -6.04 -14.53 -8.78
CA ALA A 88 -5.51 -15.54 -7.88
C ALA A 88 -5.70 -15.09 -6.43
N VAL A 89 -5.93 -16.04 -5.53
CA VAL A 89 -6.09 -15.76 -4.10
C VAL A 89 -4.85 -16.21 -3.35
N TYR A 90 -4.20 -15.27 -2.68
CA TYR A 90 -3.08 -15.52 -1.77
C TYR A 90 -3.64 -15.59 -0.35
N ALA A 91 -3.98 -16.82 0.09
CA ALA A 91 -4.78 -17.06 1.29
C ALA A 91 -3.92 -16.97 2.56
N HIS A 92 -3.82 -15.79 3.14
CA HIS A 92 -3.17 -15.51 4.41
C HIS A 92 -3.98 -14.51 5.22
N ASP A 93 -3.70 -14.43 6.51
CA ASP A 93 -4.31 -13.43 7.39
C ASP A 93 -3.97 -12.01 6.93
N ASN A 94 -4.86 -11.09 7.21
CA ASN A 94 -4.68 -9.67 6.86
C ASN A 94 -3.77 -8.90 7.82
N GLY A 95 -3.12 -9.56 8.77
CA GLY A 95 -2.22 -8.94 9.73
C GLY A 95 -2.91 -8.34 10.95
N GLY A 96 -4.24 -8.43 11.06
CA GLY A 96 -5.00 -7.98 12.21
C GLY A 96 -5.27 -6.48 12.28
N ALA A 97 -4.87 -5.70 11.28
CA ALA A 97 -5.19 -4.28 11.23
C ALA A 97 -6.69 -4.08 11.00
N LEU A 98 -7.30 -3.22 11.81
CA LEU A 98 -8.76 -2.98 11.78
C LEU A 98 -9.16 -1.93 10.75
N LYS A 99 -8.21 -1.20 10.21
CA LYS A 99 -8.45 -0.15 9.22
C LYS A 99 -7.29 -0.08 8.22
N PRO A 100 -7.48 0.60 7.07
CA PRO A 100 -6.40 0.82 6.12
C PRO A 100 -5.20 1.56 6.74
N SER A 101 -4.05 1.53 6.06
CA SER A 101 -2.86 2.26 6.50
C SER A 101 -3.15 3.75 6.64
N SER A 102 -2.45 4.40 7.57
CA SER A 102 -2.38 5.86 7.59
C SER A 102 -1.71 6.36 6.32
N ILE A 103 -2.08 7.55 5.86
CA ILE A 103 -1.43 8.21 4.73
C ILE A 103 -0.91 9.56 5.19
N ILE A 104 0.38 9.79 4.99
CA ILE A 104 1.06 11.05 5.36
C ILE A 104 1.71 11.63 4.11
N ASP A 105 1.58 12.95 3.93
CA ASP A 105 2.32 13.68 2.91
C ASP A 105 3.71 14.03 3.46
N LEU A 106 4.77 13.53 2.82
CA LEU A 106 6.14 13.74 3.28
C LEU A 106 6.56 15.22 3.22
N LYS A 107 6.00 15.97 2.28
CA LYS A 107 6.34 17.39 2.11
C LYS A 107 5.77 18.26 3.22
N THR A 108 4.52 18.03 3.60
CA THR A 108 3.81 18.84 4.61
C THR A 108 3.84 18.22 5.98
N MET A 109 4.14 16.92 6.08
CA MET A 109 4.08 16.11 7.30
C MET A 109 2.66 16.03 7.88
N GLU A 110 1.66 16.24 7.05
CA GLU A 110 0.24 16.19 7.46
C GLU A 110 -0.39 14.85 7.10
N TYR A 111 -1.30 14.38 7.96
CA TYR A 111 -2.10 13.20 7.67
C TYR A 111 -3.17 13.50 6.63
N ILE A 112 -3.21 12.69 5.58
CA ILE A 112 -4.29 12.68 4.59
C ILE A 112 -5.35 11.66 5.01
N ARG A 113 -4.92 10.59 5.67
CA ARG A 113 -5.78 9.57 6.26
C ARG A 113 -5.13 9.01 7.52
N GLU A 114 -5.81 9.06 8.60
CA GLU A 114 -5.39 8.44 9.86
C GLU A 114 -5.99 7.05 9.97
#